data_ce4775b288dd0f0c5e24420990b78852
#
_entry.id   ce4775b288dd0f0c5e24420990b78852
#
_cell.length_a   1.000
_cell.length_b   1.000
_cell.length_c   1.000
_cell.angle_alpha   90.00
_cell.angle_beta   90.00
_cell.angle_gamma   90.00
#
_symmetry.space_group_name_H-M   'P 1'
#
loop_
_entity.id
_entity.type
_entity.pdbx_description
1 polymer ?
#
loop_
_entity_poly.entity_id
_entity_poly.type
_entity_poly.pdbx_seq_one_letter_code
_entity_poly.pdbx_strand_id
1 'polypeptide(L)'
;MRKSEVDVLIIGAGPSGSVAAAYLHQQGCKVKVVEKNSFPRFVIGESLLPRCMEHFEEVGLLKALNDFGFEEKHGARFMKEGVVCHFDFSKKHTDGWNWTWQVPRADFDKVLTDTLQEKGVDISFQQEVIAVEFDEDGCSRTQIKGVDGVIQEISAKFVIDSSGFGRVLPRLLGLEKPSSLAVHSSMFTHVVDKNRPQGNEGTLITFDVVRDDSWIWVIPFSNGITSLGFVGPTEYLESLEGSVEARWQQLLGHSDYYYDRF
;
A
#
# COMPACT_ATOMS: atom_id res chain seq x y z
N MET A 1 34.58 2.49 2.46
CA MET A 1 33.12 2.38 2.68
C MET A 1 32.77 3.01 4.03
N ARG A 2 31.74 3.82 4.11
CA ARG A 2 31.22 4.30 5.40
C ARG A 2 30.47 3.15 6.05
N LYS A 3 30.84 2.77 7.29
CA LYS A 3 30.12 1.79 8.10
C LYS A 3 29.22 2.54 9.06
N SER A 4 27.95 2.15 9.12
CA SER A 4 27.04 2.55 10.19
C SER A 4 26.48 1.30 10.87
N GLU A 5 26.23 1.40 12.17
CA GLU A 5 25.68 0.31 12.96
C GLU A 5 24.35 0.74 13.56
N VAL A 6 23.33 -0.12 13.43
CA VAL A 6 21.97 0.09 13.95
C VAL A 6 21.46 -1.17 14.64
N ASP A 7 20.43 -1.05 15.46
CA ASP A 7 19.76 -2.22 16.02
C ASP A 7 18.89 -2.89 14.95
N VAL A 8 18.13 -2.08 14.21
CA VAL A 8 17.22 -2.60 13.17
C VAL A 8 17.36 -1.77 11.88
N LEU A 9 17.58 -2.48 10.78
CA LEU A 9 17.46 -1.94 9.42
C LEU A 9 16.10 -2.33 8.85
N ILE A 10 15.36 -1.34 8.35
CA ILE A 10 14.07 -1.56 7.68
C ILE A 10 14.20 -1.23 6.20
N ILE A 11 13.84 -2.15 5.34
CA ILE A 11 13.87 -2.02 3.88
C ILE A 11 12.48 -1.64 3.39
N GLY A 12 12.33 -0.41 2.91
CA GLY A 12 11.07 0.17 2.44
C GLY A 12 10.38 1.06 3.48
N ALA A 13 10.02 2.27 3.06
CA ALA A 13 9.35 3.29 3.86
C ALA A 13 7.83 3.38 3.58
N GLY A 14 7.23 2.32 3.06
CA GLY A 14 5.78 2.21 2.94
C GLY A 14 5.10 2.06 4.30
N PRO A 15 3.77 1.89 4.36
CA PRO A 15 3.02 1.86 5.63
C PRO A 15 3.55 0.85 6.64
N SER A 16 3.89 -0.36 6.19
CA SER A 16 4.44 -1.40 7.06
C SER A 16 5.78 -1.00 7.68
N GLY A 17 6.71 -0.51 6.85
CA GLY A 17 8.03 -0.07 7.32
C GLY A 17 7.95 1.14 8.23
N SER A 18 7.08 2.10 7.91
CA SER A 18 6.86 3.29 8.73
C SER A 18 6.30 2.95 10.11
N VAL A 19 5.28 2.09 10.18
CA VAL A 19 4.70 1.67 11.47
C VAL A 19 5.70 0.85 12.28
N ALA A 20 6.43 -0.08 11.67
CA ALA A 20 7.49 -0.85 12.34
C ALA A 20 8.59 0.07 12.88
N ALA A 21 9.02 1.06 12.08
CA ALA A 21 10.02 2.04 12.51
C ALA A 21 9.54 2.85 13.71
N ALA A 22 8.28 3.28 13.69
CA ALA A 22 7.69 4.04 14.79
C ALA A 22 7.68 3.24 16.10
N TYR A 23 7.22 2.00 16.08
CA TYR A 23 7.22 1.13 17.26
C TYR A 23 8.64 0.93 17.82
N LEU A 24 9.57 0.58 16.97
CA LEU A 24 10.96 0.32 17.40
C LEU A 24 11.63 1.59 17.93
N HIS A 25 11.41 2.73 17.29
CA HIS A 25 11.93 4.01 17.74
C HIS A 25 11.39 4.40 19.12
N GLN A 26 10.09 4.19 19.38
CA GLN A 26 9.47 4.41 20.71
C GLN A 26 10.09 3.52 21.80
N GLN A 27 10.56 2.33 21.44
CA GLN A 27 11.26 1.43 22.37
C GLN A 27 12.75 1.77 22.56
N GLY A 28 13.22 2.86 21.95
CA GLY A 28 14.61 3.32 22.07
C GLY A 28 15.60 2.54 21.19
N CYS A 29 15.11 1.72 20.24
CA CYS A 29 15.98 1.07 19.27
C CYS A 29 16.57 2.09 18.29
N LYS A 30 17.85 1.90 17.94
CA LYS A 30 18.47 2.64 16.85
C LYS A 30 18.03 2.06 15.51
N VAL A 31 17.02 2.71 14.90
CA VAL A 31 16.39 2.27 13.64
C VAL A 31 16.92 3.08 12.48
N LYS A 32 17.15 2.42 11.35
CA LYS A 32 17.33 3.06 10.05
C LYS A 32 16.37 2.47 9.04
N VAL A 33 15.67 3.35 8.31
CA VAL A 33 14.83 2.97 7.18
C VAL A 33 15.51 3.39 5.89
N VAL A 34 15.53 2.52 4.91
CA VAL A 34 16.03 2.80 3.55
C VAL A 34 14.93 2.58 2.53
N GLU A 35 14.69 3.57 1.70
CA GLU A 35 13.68 3.56 0.64
C GLU A 35 14.35 3.80 -0.71
N LYS A 36 14.03 2.94 -1.68
CA LYS A 36 14.60 3.01 -3.03
C LYS A 36 14.16 4.26 -3.79
N ASN A 37 12.92 4.68 -3.59
CA ASN A 37 12.31 5.79 -4.32
C ASN A 37 12.40 7.10 -3.51
N SER A 38 12.10 8.22 -4.17
CA SER A 38 11.71 9.47 -3.51
C SER A 38 10.19 9.48 -3.29
N PHE A 39 9.73 10.21 -2.28
CA PHE A 39 8.30 10.45 -2.06
C PHE A 39 7.93 11.91 -2.43
N PRO A 40 6.70 12.17 -2.89
CA PRO A 40 5.60 11.22 -3.09
C PRO A 40 5.83 10.27 -4.27
N ARG A 41 5.30 9.04 -4.18
CA ARG A 41 5.32 8.06 -5.27
C ARG A 41 3.99 7.34 -5.40
N PHE A 42 3.65 6.91 -6.61
CA PHE A 42 2.46 6.12 -6.86
C PHE A 42 2.66 4.65 -6.44
N VAL A 43 1.69 4.09 -5.71
CA VAL A 43 1.57 2.66 -5.36
C VAL A 43 0.09 2.32 -5.18
N ILE A 44 -0.33 1.12 -5.55
CA ILE A 44 -1.65 0.57 -5.26
C ILE A 44 -1.71 0.01 -3.82
N GLY A 45 -2.92 -0.09 -3.26
CA GLY A 45 -3.22 -0.48 -1.89
C GLY A 45 -3.76 0.70 -1.09
N GLU A 46 -4.91 1.22 -1.51
CA GLU A 46 -5.42 2.57 -1.20
C GLU A 46 -6.63 2.55 -0.24
N SER A 47 -7.06 1.37 0.19
CA SER A 47 -8.20 1.22 1.08
C SER A 47 -7.80 0.44 2.33
N LEU A 48 -7.76 1.12 3.46
CA LEU A 48 -7.31 0.57 4.72
C LEU A 48 -8.40 -0.26 5.42
N LEU A 49 -8.03 -0.91 6.51
CA LEU A 49 -8.94 -1.61 7.42
C LEU A 49 -8.88 -0.99 8.83
N PRO A 50 -9.96 -1.06 9.62
CA PRO A 50 -10.01 -0.43 10.95
C PRO A 50 -8.86 -0.81 11.88
N ARG A 51 -8.33 -2.03 11.77
CA ARG A 51 -7.18 -2.48 12.58
C ARG A 51 -5.94 -1.58 12.43
N CYS A 52 -5.75 -0.96 11.27
CA CYS A 52 -4.62 -0.05 11.06
C CYS A 52 -4.68 1.19 11.98
N MET A 53 -5.89 1.63 12.35
CA MET A 53 -6.10 2.82 13.17
C MET A 53 -5.49 2.67 14.56
N GLU A 54 -5.59 1.49 15.17
CA GLU A 54 -4.99 1.18 16.47
C GLU A 54 -3.47 1.34 16.40
N HIS A 55 -2.85 0.81 15.35
CA HIS A 55 -1.41 0.94 15.17
C HIS A 55 -0.97 2.39 14.97
N PHE A 56 -1.73 3.18 14.19
CA PHE A 56 -1.41 4.60 14.02
C PHE A 56 -1.57 5.39 15.33
N GLU A 57 -2.57 5.06 16.15
CA GLU A 57 -2.79 5.66 17.45
C GLU A 57 -1.65 5.33 18.41
N GLU A 58 -1.31 4.04 18.56
CA GLU A 58 -0.25 3.54 19.44
C GLU A 58 1.11 4.18 19.16
N VAL A 59 1.43 4.41 17.89
CA VAL A 59 2.72 5.01 17.50
C VAL A 59 2.65 6.53 17.28
N GLY A 60 1.51 7.16 17.59
CA GLY A 60 1.33 8.60 17.51
C GLY A 60 1.39 9.18 16.11
N LEU A 61 0.94 8.43 15.10
CA LEU A 61 0.78 8.85 13.70
C LEU A 61 -0.65 9.31 13.37
N LEU A 62 -1.62 8.89 14.19
CA LEU A 62 -3.04 9.10 13.95
C LEU A 62 -3.39 10.58 13.72
N LYS A 63 -2.82 11.50 14.55
CA LYS A 63 -3.11 12.93 14.44
C LYS A 63 -2.71 13.50 13.08
N ALA A 64 -1.51 13.22 12.60
CA ALA A 64 -1.02 13.75 11.32
C ALA A 64 -1.86 13.22 10.14
N LEU A 65 -2.27 11.95 10.20
CA LEU A 65 -3.14 11.34 9.19
C LEU A 65 -4.54 11.95 9.20
N ASN A 66 -5.10 12.20 10.39
CA ASN A 66 -6.41 12.84 10.54
C ASN A 66 -6.39 14.30 10.06
N ASP A 67 -5.34 15.04 10.39
CA ASP A 67 -5.18 16.45 9.98
C ASP A 67 -5.05 16.59 8.45
N PHE A 68 -4.57 15.58 7.74
CA PHE A 68 -4.51 15.59 6.28
C PHE A 68 -5.90 15.52 5.63
N GLY A 69 -6.86 14.83 6.25
CA GLY A 69 -8.25 14.76 5.78
C GLY A 69 -8.48 13.76 4.65
N PHE A 70 -7.99 12.54 4.82
CA PHE A 70 -8.32 11.42 3.92
C PHE A 70 -9.82 11.07 3.98
N GLU A 71 -10.33 10.38 2.95
CA GLU A 71 -11.73 9.96 2.88
C GLU A 71 -12.02 8.92 3.95
N GLU A 72 -13.00 9.18 4.81
CA GLU A 72 -13.44 8.24 5.83
C GLU A 72 -14.20 7.06 5.21
N LYS A 73 -13.90 5.87 5.68
CA LYS A 73 -14.47 4.61 5.22
C LYS A 73 -15.09 3.86 6.40
N HIS A 74 -16.41 3.71 6.39
CA HIS A 74 -17.18 3.02 7.43
C HIS A 74 -17.56 1.57 7.07
N GLY A 75 -17.15 1.09 5.91
CA GLY A 75 -17.48 -0.26 5.45
C GLY A 75 -16.97 -0.55 4.05
N ALA A 76 -17.51 -1.62 3.47
CA ALA A 76 -17.28 -2.00 2.09
C ALA A 76 -18.59 -2.49 1.46
N ARG A 77 -18.70 -2.35 0.14
CA ARG A 77 -19.83 -2.80 -0.64
C ARG A 77 -19.37 -3.82 -1.67
N PHE A 78 -20.05 -4.95 -1.71
CA PHE A 78 -19.83 -5.99 -2.71
C PHE A 78 -21.08 -6.16 -3.54
N MET A 79 -20.91 -6.30 -4.84
CA MET A 79 -22.00 -6.53 -5.79
C MET A 79 -21.69 -7.76 -6.64
N LYS A 80 -22.71 -8.54 -6.95
CA LYS A 80 -22.67 -9.61 -7.95
C LYS A 80 -24.08 -9.81 -8.51
N GLU A 81 -24.25 -9.73 -9.83
CA GLU A 81 -25.53 -10.02 -10.52
C GLU A 81 -26.73 -9.26 -9.93
N GLY A 82 -26.53 -7.98 -9.59
CA GLY A 82 -27.57 -7.12 -8.99
C GLY A 82 -27.81 -7.34 -7.48
N VAL A 83 -27.19 -8.35 -6.87
CA VAL A 83 -27.22 -8.55 -5.41
C VAL A 83 -26.16 -7.70 -4.75
N VAL A 84 -26.55 -6.91 -3.73
CA VAL A 84 -25.67 -6.03 -2.99
C VAL A 84 -25.50 -6.53 -1.56
N CYS A 85 -24.25 -6.64 -1.12
CA CYS A 85 -23.86 -6.95 0.25
C CYS A 85 -23.08 -5.79 0.83
N HIS A 86 -23.50 -5.28 1.99
CA HIS A 86 -22.80 -4.24 2.74
C HIS A 86 -22.07 -4.85 3.93
N PHE A 87 -20.80 -4.53 4.05
CA PHE A 87 -19.97 -4.88 5.19
C PHE A 87 -19.77 -3.62 6.04
N ASP A 88 -20.55 -3.50 7.12
CA ASP A 88 -20.55 -2.37 8.04
C ASP A 88 -19.52 -2.62 9.15
N PHE A 89 -18.50 -1.77 9.27
CA PHE A 89 -17.44 -1.92 10.26
C PHE A 89 -17.91 -1.69 11.71
N SER A 90 -19.09 -1.11 11.91
CA SER A 90 -19.67 -1.00 13.26
C SER A 90 -20.19 -2.33 13.79
N LYS A 91 -20.52 -3.29 12.89
CA LYS A 91 -21.00 -4.63 13.22
C LYS A 91 -19.83 -5.62 13.35
N LYS A 92 -19.10 -5.53 14.43
CA LYS A 92 -17.91 -6.34 14.70
C LYS A 92 -18.00 -7.08 16.03
N HIS A 93 -17.19 -8.12 16.21
CA HIS A 93 -17.15 -8.94 17.42
C HIS A 93 -16.16 -8.43 18.48
N THR A 94 -15.21 -7.58 18.09
CA THR A 94 -14.16 -7.05 18.97
C THR A 94 -14.33 -5.56 19.17
N ASP A 95 -13.83 -5.02 20.29
CA ASP A 95 -13.69 -3.58 20.47
C ASP A 95 -12.70 -2.99 19.47
N GLY A 96 -12.53 -1.68 19.50
CA GLY A 96 -11.61 -0.95 18.62
C GLY A 96 -12.34 -0.06 17.62
N TRP A 97 -11.62 0.39 16.60
CA TRP A 97 -12.11 1.33 15.60
C TRP A 97 -13.18 0.70 14.70
N ASN A 98 -14.18 1.47 14.33
CA ASN A 98 -15.29 1.08 13.44
C ASN A 98 -15.29 1.85 12.11
N TRP A 99 -14.20 2.53 11.81
CA TRP A 99 -13.95 3.22 10.54
C TRP A 99 -12.45 3.28 10.27
N THR A 100 -12.10 3.68 9.08
CA THR A 100 -10.71 3.88 8.63
C THR A 100 -10.68 4.88 7.48
N TRP A 101 -9.61 4.91 6.67
CA TRP A 101 -9.48 5.79 5.52
C TRP A 101 -9.32 5.05 4.20
N GLN A 102 -9.69 5.77 3.14
CA GLN A 102 -9.25 5.53 1.77
C GLN A 102 -8.23 6.60 1.41
N VAL A 103 -7.08 6.18 0.92
CA VAL A 103 -5.89 7.02 0.88
C VAL A 103 -5.19 6.97 -0.48
N PRO A 104 -4.98 8.11 -1.16
CA PRO A 104 -3.97 8.19 -2.20
C PRO A 104 -2.60 7.86 -1.57
N ARG A 105 -1.99 6.77 -2.00
CA ARG A 105 -0.76 6.26 -1.38
C ARG A 105 0.43 7.21 -1.48
N ALA A 106 0.47 8.06 -2.51
CA ALA A 106 1.50 9.08 -2.64
C ALA A 106 1.51 10.03 -1.44
N ASP A 107 0.33 10.53 -1.06
CA ASP A 107 0.15 11.45 0.06
C ASP A 107 0.27 10.72 1.40
N PHE A 108 -0.38 9.56 1.51
CA PHE A 108 -0.39 8.77 2.74
C PHE A 108 1.02 8.35 3.18
N ASP A 109 1.78 7.74 2.26
CA ASP A 109 3.14 7.29 2.58
C ASP A 109 4.05 8.49 2.93
N LYS A 110 3.84 9.63 2.28
CA LYS A 110 4.58 10.86 2.58
C LYS A 110 4.25 11.42 3.95
N VAL A 111 2.98 11.51 4.34
CA VAL A 111 2.57 11.96 5.69
C VAL A 111 3.19 11.08 6.77
N LEU A 112 3.19 9.76 6.57
CA LEU A 112 3.82 8.82 7.51
C LEU A 112 5.31 9.11 7.67
N THR A 113 6.03 9.21 6.57
CA THR A 113 7.50 9.39 6.61
C THR A 113 7.91 10.76 7.10
N ASP A 114 7.23 11.84 6.71
CA ASP A 114 7.51 13.19 7.19
C ASP A 114 7.32 13.25 8.73
N THR A 115 6.20 12.72 9.23
CA THR A 115 5.93 12.67 10.67
C THR A 115 7.00 11.87 11.43
N LEU A 116 7.47 10.77 10.86
CA LEU A 116 8.52 9.97 11.49
C LEU A 116 9.88 10.68 11.50
N GLN A 117 10.24 11.38 10.42
CA GLN A 117 11.45 12.18 10.37
C GLN A 117 11.41 13.34 11.39
N GLU A 118 10.25 13.98 11.55
CA GLU A 118 10.04 14.99 12.60
C GLU A 118 10.19 14.41 14.01
N LYS A 119 9.83 13.15 14.21
CA LYS A 119 10.03 12.40 15.47
C LYS A 119 11.48 11.89 15.65
N GLY A 120 12.37 12.09 14.67
CA GLY A 120 13.79 11.74 14.74
C GLY A 120 14.13 10.34 14.21
N VAL A 121 13.22 9.67 13.50
CA VAL A 121 13.54 8.41 12.82
C VAL A 121 14.45 8.66 11.61
N ASP A 122 15.55 7.93 11.50
CA ASP A 122 16.49 8.03 10.38
C ASP A 122 15.91 7.32 9.15
N ILE A 123 15.35 8.08 8.21
CA ILE A 123 14.82 7.60 6.93
C ILE A 123 15.66 8.17 5.79
N SER A 124 16.22 7.29 4.97
CA SER A 124 17.00 7.68 3.78
C SER A 124 16.29 7.22 2.51
N PHE A 125 15.92 8.17 1.67
CA PHE A 125 15.35 7.93 0.35
C PHE A 125 16.40 7.74 -0.73
N GLN A 126 16.00 7.20 -1.87
CA GLN A 126 16.87 6.95 -3.02
C GLN A 126 18.08 6.07 -2.67
N GLN A 127 17.83 5.08 -1.80
CA GLN A 127 18.80 4.13 -1.29
C GLN A 127 18.33 2.71 -1.58
N GLU A 128 18.93 2.06 -2.57
CA GLU A 128 18.58 0.70 -2.99
C GLU A 128 19.42 -0.34 -2.26
N VAL A 129 18.78 -1.29 -1.59
CA VAL A 129 19.46 -2.47 -1.03
C VAL A 129 19.82 -3.41 -2.18
N ILE A 130 21.12 -3.67 -2.33
CA ILE A 130 21.65 -4.48 -3.43
C ILE A 130 22.25 -5.82 -3.00
N ALA A 131 22.63 -5.94 -1.71
CA ALA A 131 23.09 -7.20 -1.14
C ALA A 131 22.84 -7.23 0.37
N VAL A 132 22.58 -8.42 0.91
CA VAL A 132 22.48 -8.68 2.35
C VAL A 132 23.19 -9.98 2.65
N GLU A 133 24.08 -9.96 3.62
CA GLU A 133 24.75 -11.12 4.17
C GLU A 133 24.50 -11.18 5.67
N PHE A 134 24.41 -12.39 6.22
CA PHE A 134 24.28 -12.62 7.65
C PHE A 134 25.55 -13.33 8.17
N ASP A 135 26.07 -12.87 9.29
CA ASP A 135 27.18 -13.54 9.96
C ASP A 135 26.68 -14.69 10.88
N GLU A 136 27.62 -15.38 11.54
CA GLU A 136 27.30 -16.52 12.41
C GLU A 136 26.46 -16.13 13.63
N ASP A 137 26.53 -14.87 14.07
CA ASP A 137 25.72 -14.33 15.18
C ASP A 137 24.35 -13.84 14.71
N GLY A 138 24.04 -13.92 13.41
CA GLY A 138 22.81 -13.50 12.80
C GLY A 138 22.73 -11.99 12.51
N CYS A 139 23.79 -11.23 12.76
CA CYS A 139 23.87 -9.83 12.37
C CYS A 139 24.00 -9.70 10.85
N SER A 140 23.37 -8.67 10.29
CA SER A 140 23.42 -8.41 8.84
C SER A 140 24.53 -7.42 8.47
N ARG A 141 25.08 -7.63 7.27
CA ARG A 141 25.84 -6.63 6.52
C ARG A 141 25.08 -6.35 5.23
N THR A 142 24.51 -5.17 5.16
CA THR A 142 23.64 -4.77 4.06
C THR A 142 24.32 -3.71 3.21
N GLN A 143 24.49 -3.96 1.91
CA GLN A 143 25.00 -3.00 0.96
C GLN A 143 23.85 -2.19 0.35
N ILE A 144 24.00 -0.89 0.40
CA ILE A 144 23.04 0.09 -0.08
C ILE A 144 23.69 0.96 -1.14
N LYS A 145 23.05 1.13 -2.28
CA LYS A 145 23.50 1.96 -3.38
C LYS A 145 22.64 3.22 -3.48
N GLY A 146 23.27 4.38 -3.38
CA GLY A 146 22.65 5.68 -3.64
C GLY A 146 22.51 5.97 -5.13
N VAL A 147 21.75 7.02 -5.46
CA VAL A 147 21.58 7.50 -6.87
C VAL A 147 22.88 7.98 -7.50
N ASP A 148 23.84 8.41 -6.69
CA ASP A 148 25.20 8.79 -7.09
C ASP A 148 26.08 7.57 -7.41
N GLY A 149 25.55 6.36 -7.26
CA GLY A 149 26.26 5.11 -7.43
C GLY A 149 27.17 4.72 -6.26
N VAL A 150 27.25 5.54 -5.20
CA VAL A 150 28.05 5.24 -4.02
C VAL A 150 27.44 4.09 -3.24
N ILE A 151 28.28 3.10 -2.91
CA ILE A 151 27.87 1.96 -2.09
C ILE A 151 28.30 2.22 -0.65
N GLN A 152 27.36 2.06 0.27
CA GLN A 152 27.56 2.12 1.72
C GLN A 152 27.23 0.77 2.33
N GLU A 153 27.81 0.46 3.48
CA GLU A 153 27.49 -0.76 4.25
C GLU A 153 26.85 -0.35 5.57
N ILE A 154 25.73 -1.01 5.90
CA ILE A 154 25.05 -0.91 7.19
C ILE A 154 25.10 -2.27 7.86
N SER A 155 25.59 -2.30 9.09
CA SER A 155 25.49 -3.45 9.96
C SER A 155 24.26 -3.29 10.86
N ALA A 156 23.43 -4.34 10.97
CA ALA A 156 22.25 -4.33 11.82
C ALA A 156 22.09 -5.67 12.55
N LYS A 157 21.62 -5.61 13.81
CA LYS A 157 21.29 -6.82 14.59
C LYS A 157 20.08 -7.55 14.01
N PHE A 158 19.15 -6.80 13.39
CA PHE A 158 17.95 -7.34 12.75
C PHE A 158 17.61 -6.57 11.46
N VAL A 159 17.04 -7.28 10.48
CA VAL A 159 16.55 -6.68 9.23
C VAL A 159 15.08 -6.99 9.07
N ILE A 160 14.29 -5.96 8.75
CA ILE A 160 12.87 -6.09 8.42
C ILE A 160 12.70 -5.77 6.93
N ASP A 161 12.19 -6.72 6.15
CA ASP A 161 11.80 -6.47 4.77
C ASP A 161 10.35 -5.97 4.69
N SER A 162 10.21 -4.67 4.49
CA SER A 162 8.94 -3.97 4.25
C SER A 162 8.84 -3.45 2.82
N SER A 163 9.59 -4.04 1.90
CA SER A 163 9.68 -3.60 0.50
C SER A 163 8.43 -3.91 -0.34
N GLY A 164 7.42 -4.58 0.24
CA GLY A 164 6.17 -4.91 -0.42
C GLY A 164 6.37 -5.69 -1.73
N PHE A 165 5.89 -5.19 -2.85
CA PHE A 165 6.11 -5.80 -4.18
C PHE A 165 7.59 -5.87 -4.57
N GLY A 166 8.45 -5.13 -3.88
CA GLY A 166 9.90 -5.18 -4.05
C GLY A 166 10.49 -6.55 -3.70
N ARG A 167 9.96 -7.26 -2.69
CA ARG A 167 10.41 -8.59 -2.25
C ARG A 167 11.94 -8.68 -2.17
N VAL A 168 12.56 -7.70 -1.51
CA VAL A 168 14.02 -7.49 -1.58
C VAL A 168 14.76 -8.69 -0.98
N LEU A 169 14.49 -9.06 0.27
CA LEU A 169 15.16 -10.20 0.89
C LEU A 169 14.85 -11.54 0.20
N PRO A 170 13.56 -11.86 -0.13
CA PRO A 170 13.27 -13.10 -0.85
C PRO A 170 14.06 -13.25 -2.14
N ARG A 171 14.24 -12.17 -2.91
CA ARG A 171 15.02 -12.19 -4.16
C ARG A 171 16.53 -12.30 -3.92
N LEU A 172 17.07 -11.48 -3.04
CA LEU A 172 18.51 -11.47 -2.76
C LEU A 172 19.00 -12.78 -2.11
N LEU A 173 18.14 -13.44 -1.34
CA LEU A 173 18.46 -14.69 -0.62
C LEU A 173 17.99 -15.97 -1.35
N GLY A 174 17.39 -15.83 -2.56
CA GLY A 174 16.90 -16.96 -3.33
C GLY A 174 15.76 -17.74 -2.67
N LEU A 175 14.90 -17.07 -1.89
CA LEU A 175 13.80 -17.67 -1.13
C LEU A 175 12.47 -17.70 -1.89
N GLU A 176 12.42 -17.14 -3.09
CA GLU A 176 11.20 -17.10 -3.90
C GLU A 176 10.80 -18.50 -4.37
N LYS A 177 9.50 -18.78 -4.34
CA LYS A 177 8.92 -20.02 -4.86
C LYS A 177 7.77 -19.68 -5.81
N PRO A 178 7.52 -20.52 -6.83
CA PRO A 178 6.33 -20.36 -7.68
C PRO A 178 5.05 -20.39 -6.84
N SER A 179 4.10 -19.50 -7.19
CA SER A 179 2.75 -19.53 -6.62
C SER A 179 1.96 -20.71 -7.21
N SER A 180 1.16 -21.37 -6.37
CA SER A 180 0.16 -22.36 -6.81
C SER A 180 -1.21 -21.72 -7.14
N LEU A 181 -1.37 -20.41 -6.87
CA LEU A 181 -2.59 -19.67 -7.17
C LEU A 181 -2.65 -19.28 -8.64
N ALA A 182 -3.88 -19.16 -9.15
CA ALA A 182 -4.12 -18.64 -10.50
C ALA A 182 -3.50 -17.23 -10.65
N VAL A 183 -2.87 -16.97 -11.77
CA VAL A 183 -2.23 -15.69 -12.04
C VAL A 183 -3.29 -14.68 -12.47
N HIS A 184 -3.39 -13.61 -11.72
CA HIS A 184 -4.24 -12.46 -12.02
C HIS A 184 -3.40 -11.23 -12.27
N SER A 185 -3.88 -10.37 -13.16
CA SER A 185 -3.34 -9.03 -13.40
C SER A 185 -4.40 -7.99 -13.13
N SER A 186 -3.99 -6.75 -13.01
CA SER A 186 -4.91 -5.63 -12.86
C SER A 186 -4.61 -4.52 -13.85
N MET A 187 -5.67 -3.91 -14.35
CA MET A 187 -5.62 -2.63 -15.04
C MET A 187 -6.31 -1.59 -14.16
N PHE A 188 -5.68 -0.46 -13.92
CA PHE A 188 -6.21 0.56 -13.00
C PHE A 188 -5.83 1.97 -13.42
N THR A 189 -6.62 2.93 -12.92
CA THR A 189 -6.41 4.36 -13.17
C THR A 189 -7.04 5.20 -12.05
N HIS A 190 -6.68 6.46 -11.97
CA HIS A 190 -7.36 7.46 -11.18
C HIS A 190 -8.19 8.35 -12.09
N VAL A 191 -9.45 8.58 -11.74
CA VAL A 191 -10.42 9.35 -12.53
C VAL A 191 -11.10 10.43 -11.71
N VAL A 192 -11.54 11.50 -12.35
CA VAL A 192 -12.47 12.46 -11.74
C VAL A 192 -13.86 11.85 -11.78
N ASP A 193 -14.43 11.57 -10.61
CA ASP A 193 -15.72 10.89 -10.47
C ASP A 193 -16.87 11.92 -10.42
N LYS A 194 -17.35 12.32 -11.58
CA LYS A 194 -18.42 13.33 -11.71
C LYS A 194 -19.79 12.81 -11.26
N ASN A 195 -19.99 11.51 -11.29
CA ASN A 195 -21.27 10.85 -10.98
C ASN A 195 -21.21 10.12 -9.64
N ARG A 196 -20.29 10.53 -8.74
CA ARG A 196 -20.13 9.95 -7.41
C ARG A 196 -21.43 10.06 -6.61
N PRO A 197 -21.96 8.95 -6.06
CA PRO A 197 -23.12 8.98 -5.18
C PRO A 197 -22.93 9.90 -3.97
N GLN A 198 -24.01 10.45 -3.47
CA GLN A 198 -24.00 11.28 -2.26
C GLN A 198 -24.04 10.42 -0.98
N GLY A 199 -23.56 10.97 0.12
CA GLY A 199 -23.57 10.32 1.45
C GLY A 199 -22.68 9.07 1.52
N ASN A 200 -23.03 8.15 2.43
CA ASN A 200 -22.20 6.98 2.71
C ASN A 200 -21.93 6.09 1.50
N GLU A 201 -22.83 6.02 0.55
CA GLU A 201 -22.65 5.23 -0.65
C GLU A 201 -21.48 5.71 -1.51
N GLY A 202 -21.25 7.03 -1.52
CA GLY A 202 -20.14 7.66 -2.23
C GLY A 202 -18.78 7.58 -1.50
N THR A 203 -18.74 7.08 -0.27
CA THR A 203 -17.48 6.97 0.51
C THR A 203 -17.00 5.53 0.66
N LEU A 204 -17.85 4.53 0.34
CA LEU A 204 -17.47 3.13 0.47
C LEU A 204 -16.57 2.67 -0.68
N ILE A 205 -15.56 1.87 -0.36
CA ILE A 205 -14.97 1.01 -1.37
C ILE A 205 -16.05 0.07 -1.89
N THR A 206 -16.14 -0.06 -3.19
CA THR A 206 -17.08 -0.98 -3.82
C THR A 206 -16.35 -1.97 -4.71
N PHE A 207 -16.77 -3.24 -4.63
CA PHE A 207 -16.33 -4.30 -5.52
C PHE A 207 -17.55 -4.80 -6.30
N ASP A 208 -17.45 -4.80 -7.62
CA ASP A 208 -18.41 -5.47 -8.49
C ASP A 208 -17.75 -6.73 -9.06
N VAL A 209 -18.27 -7.88 -8.66
CA VAL A 209 -17.82 -9.21 -9.15
C VAL A 209 -18.52 -9.46 -10.48
N VAL A 210 -17.85 -9.09 -11.55
CA VAL A 210 -18.41 -9.12 -12.92
C VAL A 210 -18.27 -10.48 -13.60
N ARG A 211 -17.39 -11.34 -13.09
CA ARG A 211 -17.20 -12.74 -13.50
C ARG A 211 -16.72 -13.54 -12.28
N ASP A 212 -16.75 -14.86 -12.35
CA ASP A 212 -16.35 -15.73 -11.22
C ASP A 212 -14.91 -15.49 -10.74
N ASP A 213 -14.06 -15.03 -11.63
CA ASP A 213 -12.63 -14.79 -11.41
C ASP A 213 -12.20 -13.34 -11.64
N SER A 214 -13.17 -12.41 -11.78
CA SER A 214 -12.86 -11.02 -12.13
C SER A 214 -13.78 -10.05 -11.40
N TRP A 215 -13.20 -8.90 -11.01
CA TRP A 215 -13.94 -7.84 -10.32
C TRP A 215 -13.44 -6.45 -10.66
N ILE A 216 -14.32 -5.47 -10.52
CA ILE A 216 -13.99 -4.05 -10.58
C ILE A 216 -13.94 -3.52 -9.15
N TRP A 217 -12.92 -2.71 -8.82
CA TRP A 217 -12.92 -1.91 -7.60
C TRP A 217 -13.16 -0.44 -7.90
N VAL A 218 -13.82 0.24 -6.97
CA VAL A 218 -14.00 1.69 -6.96
C VAL A 218 -13.67 2.20 -5.56
N ILE A 219 -12.64 3.03 -5.45
CA ILE A 219 -12.14 3.57 -4.19
C ILE A 219 -12.15 5.10 -4.27
N PRO A 220 -13.17 5.78 -3.73
CA PRO A 220 -13.26 7.24 -3.76
C PRO A 220 -12.32 7.87 -2.74
N PHE A 221 -11.71 9.02 -3.10
CA PHE A 221 -10.87 9.83 -2.23
C PHE A 221 -11.56 11.15 -1.88
N SER A 222 -11.09 11.83 -0.83
CA SER A 222 -11.64 13.11 -0.35
C SER A 222 -11.43 14.26 -1.35
N ASN A 223 -10.48 14.16 -2.25
CA ASN A 223 -10.15 15.19 -3.24
C ASN A 223 -11.00 15.14 -4.55
N GLY A 224 -12.05 14.31 -4.59
CA GLY A 224 -12.91 14.15 -5.77
C GLY A 224 -12.37 13.17 -6.82
N ILE A 225 -11.19 12.61 -6.60
CA ILE A 225 -10.62 11.55 -7.44
C ILE A 225 -11.11 10.20 -6.92
N THR A 226 -11.22 9.24 -7.82
CA THR A 226 -11.57 7.85 -7.50
C THR A 226 -10.54 6.93 -8.14
N SER A 227 -10.03 5.96 -7.37
CA SER A 227 -9.26 4.84 -7.92
C SER A 227 -10.23 3.82 -8.49
N LEU A 228 -10.04 3.52 -9.76
CA LEU A 228 -10.81 2.56 -10.52
C LEU A 228 -9.89 1.46 -11.03
N GLY A 229 -10.25 0.20 -10.82
CA GLY A 229 -9.45 -0.89 -11.33
C GLY A 229 -10.25 -2.14 -11.63
N PHE A 230 -9.72 -2.92 -12.54
CA PHE A 230 -10.21 -4.24 -12.90
C PHE A 230 -9.14 -5.27 -12.58
N VAL A 231 -9.55 -6.37 -11.96
CA VAL A 231 -8.71 -7.54 -11.71
C VAL A 231 -9.32 -8.73 -12.43
N GLY A 232 -8.50 -9.50 -13.09
CA GLY A 232 -8.92 -10.73 -13.76
C GLY A 232 -7.73 -11.58 -14.21
N PRO A 233 -7.98 -12.73 -14.85
CA PRO A 233 -6.94 -13.56 -15.41
C PRO A 233 -6.02 -12.77 -16.34
N THR A 234 -4.73 -12.97 -16.21
CA THR A 234 -3.72 -12.25 -17.01
C THR A 234 -3.98 -12.43 -18.50
N GLU A 235 -4.26 -13.65 -18.94
CA GLU A 235 -4.55 -13.97 -20.35
C GLU A 235 -5.75 -13.18 -20.89
N TYR A 236 -6.78 -12.95 -20.05
CA TYR A 236 -7.94 -12.15 -20.45
C TYR A 236 -7.54 -10.69 -20.66
N LEU A 237 -6.82 -10.09 -19.71
CA LEU A 237 -6.37 -8.69 -19.86
C LEU A 237 -5.41 -8.47 -21.03
N GLU A 238 -4.55 -9.45 -21.31
CA GLU A 238 -3.64 -9.43 -22.46
C GLU A 238 -4.36 -9.60 -23.80
N SER A 239 -5.54 -10.26 -23.82
CA SER A 239 -6.35 -10.43 -25.02
C SER A 239 -7.14 -9.19 -25.44
N LEU A 240 -7.22 -8.15 -24.56
CA LEU A 240 -7.92 -6.92 -24.89
C LEU A 240 -7.21 -6.14 -25.98
N GLU A 241 -7.94 -5.76 -27.02
CA GLU A 241 -7.42 -5.02 -28.16
C GLU A 241 -7.82 -3.53 -28.11
N GLY A 242 -7.10 -2.70 -28.87
CA GLY A 242 -7.40 -1.28 -29.06
C GLY A 242 -6.63 -0.37 -28.11
N SER A 243 -7.05 0.92 -28.09
CA SER A 243 -6.46 1.93 -27.20
C SER A 243 -6.76 1.63 -25.71
N VAL A 244 -6.07 2.32 -24.81
CA VAL A 244 -6.32 2.22 -23.36
C VAL A 244 -7.78 2.49 -23.05
N GLU A 245 -8.37 3.51 -23.65
CA GLU A 245 -9.77 3.89 -23.49
C GLU A 245 -10.71 2.79 -23.98
N ALA A 246 -10.43 2.20 -25.15
CA ALA A 246 -11.24 1.11 -25.71
C ALA A 246 -11.21 -0.13 -24.81
N ARG A 247 -10.06 -0.45 -24.24
CA ARG A 247 -9.94 -1.53 -23.25
C ARG A 247 -10.74 -1.26 -21.98
N TRP A 248 -10.70 -0.02 -21.47
CA TRP A 248 -11.51 0.37 -20.32
C TRP A 248 -13.01 0.24 -20.62
N GLN A 249 -13.48 0.65 -21.79
CA GLN A 249 -14.88 0.49 -22.18
C GLN A 249 -15.29 -1.00 -22.22
N GLN A 250 -14.43 -1.87 -22.70
CA GLN A 250 -14.68 -3.32 -22.69
C GLN A 250 -14.76 -3.84 -21.25
N LEU A 251 -13.87 -3.43 -20.34
CA LEU A 251 -13.86 -3.86 -18.95
C LEU A 251 -15.07 -3.34 -18.17
N LEU A 252 -15.42 -2.07 -18.34
CA LEU A 252 -16.60 -1.45 -17.71
C LEU A 252 -17.91 -2.03 -18.26
N GLY A 253 -17.93 -2.47 -19.52
CA GLY A 253 -19.08 -3.14 -20.13
C GLY A 253 -19.52 -4.46 -19.47
N HIS A 254 -18.68 -4.99 -18.55
CA HIS A 254 -19.08 -6.11 -17.71
C HIS A 254 -19.92 -5.71 -16.49
N SER A 255 -20.02 -4.41 -16.18
CA SER A 255 -20.73 -3.89 -15.01
C SER A 255 -21.92 -3.05 -15.43
N ASP A 256 -23.13 -3.48 -15.17
CA ASP A 256 -24.33 -2.68 -15.35
C ASP A 256 -24.35 -1.45 -14.44
N TYR A 257 -23.60 -1.49 -13.32
CA TYR A 257 -23.56 -0.41 -12.34
C TYR A 257 -22.55 0.69 -12.66
N TYR A 258 -21.40 0.32 -13.23
CA TYR A 258 -20.31 1.27 -13.46
C TYR A 258 -20.16 1.77 -14.88
N TYR A 259 -20.79 1.12 -15.85
CA TYR A 259 -20.69 1.50 -17.26
C TYR A 259 -21.10 2.94 -17.51
N ASP A 260 -22.21 3.39 -16.89
CA ASP A 260 -22.73 4.75 -17.04
C ASP A 260 -22.08 5.77 -16.07
N ARG A 261 -21.29 5.31 -15.13
CA ARG A 261 -20.67 6.18 -14.13
C ARG A 261 -19.31 6.73 -14.61
N PHE A 262 -18.57 5.93 -15.30
CA PHE A 262 -17.22 6.19 -15.77
C PHE A 262 -17.11 6.11 -17.30
#